data_014161dd82c8a3eeb89359c8f65f52a1
#
_entry.id   014161dd82c8a3eeb89359c8f65f52a1
#
_cell.length_a   1.000
_cell.length_b   1.000
_cell.length_c   1.000
_cell.angle_alpha   90.00
_cell.angle_beta   90.00
_cell.angle_gamma   90.00
#
_symmetry.space_group_name_H-M   'P 1'
#
loop_
_entity.id
_entity.type
_entity.pdbx_description
1 polymer ?
#
loop_
_entity_poly.entity_id
_entity_poly.type
_entity_poly.pdbx_seq_one_letter_code
_entity_poly.pdbx_strand_id
1 'polypeptide(L)'
;MEGGFPDVVQAIKERRWRDVRSLTDRDRALCEVAEKLSATPTRMTQEDWMPLRRLGFDDRACLEVAHIVGIFNHLTRLADGFGLELDPATREAAETQRPLRRGDRPEAP
;
A
#
# COMPACT_ATOMS: atom_id res chain seq x y z
N MET A 1 8.44 -13.49 18.40
CA MET A 1 7.42 -12.99 17.47
C MET A 1 8.02 -12.91 16.07
N GLU A 2 7.51 -13.68 15.17
CA GLU A 2 7.98 -13.62 13.79
C GLU A 2 7.59 -12.30 13.17
N GLY A 3 8.55 -11.54 12.73
CA GLY A 3 8.32 -10.32 12.00
C GLY A 3 7.82 -9.17 12.85
N GLY A 4 8.67 -8.27 13.22
CA GLY A 4 8.24 -6.98 13.69
C GLY A 4 7.62 -6.18 12.54
N PHE A 5 7.08 -5.02 12.85
CA PHE A 5 6.49 -4.12 11.86
C PHE A 5 7.42 -3.84 10.66
N PRO A 6 8.74 -3.60 10.85
CA PRO A 6 9.64 -3.39 9.72
C PRO A 6 9.72 -4.59 8.78
N ASP A 7 9.70 -5.82 9.31
CA ASP A 7 9.76 -7.02 8.48
C ASP A 7 8.48 -7.20 7.66
N VAL A 8 7.32 -6.86 8.23
CA VAL A 8 6.05 -6.88 7.51
C VAL A 8 6.07 -5.88 6.36
N VAL A 9 6.52 -4.64 6.62
CA VAL A 9 6.61 -3.60 5.60
C VAL A 9 7.55 -4.03 4.47
N GLN A 10 8.70 -4.60 4.81
CA GLN A 10 9.66 -5.07 3.82
C GLN A 10 9.09 -6.21 2.98
N ALA A 11 8.39 -7.14 3.61
CA ALA A 11 7.75 -8.26 2.89
C ALA A 11 6.69 -7.75 1.91
N ILE A 12 5.92 -6.73 2.27
CA ILE A 12 4.92 -6.13 1.39
C ILE A 12 5.61 -5.44 0.21
N LYS A 13 6.67 -4.67 0.45
CA LYS A 13 7.45 -4.02 -0.60
C LYS A 13 8.04 -5.00 -1.60
N GLU A 14 8.48 -6.16 -1.13
CA GLU A 14 9.07 -7.21 -1.95
C GLU A 14 8.04 -8.20 -2.51
N ARG A 15 6.76 -7.91 -2.29
CA ARG A 15 5.64 -8.79 -2.70
C ARG A 15 5.70 -10.18 -2.07
N ARG A 16 6.30 -10.30 -0.87
CA ARG A 16 6.38 -11.54 -0.09
C ARG A 16 5.37 -11.58 1.05
N TRP A 17 4.33 -10.76 0.97
CA TRP A 17 3.33 -10.67 2.04
C TRP A 17 2.64 -12.01 2.31
N ARG A 18 2.58 -12.91 1.32
CA ARG A 18 1.97 -14.24 1.50
C ARG A 18 2.71 -15.07 2.53
N ASP A 19 4.00 -14.81 2.73
CA ASP A 19 4.84 -15.55 3.65
C ASP A 19 4.81 -14.99 5.08
N VAL A 20 4.13 -13.86 5.28
CA VAL A 20 4.06 -13.21 6.58
C VAL A 20 2.93 -13.81 7.40
N ARG A 21 3.27 -14.50 8.48
CA ARG A 21 2.29 -15.20 9.33
C ARG A 21 1.46 -14.27 10.21
N SER A 22 2.00 -13.08 10.52
CA SER A 22 1.31 -12.12 11.38
C SER A 22 0.16 -11.40 10.67
N LEU A 23 0.04 -11.52 9.36
CA LEU A 23 -1.07 -10.91 8.61
C LEU A 23 -2.36 -11.69 8.87
N THR A 24 -3.43 -10.94 9.15
CA THR A 24 -4.76 -11.52 9.30
C THR A 24 -5.33 -11.91 7.93
N ASP A 25 -6.42 -12.67 7.92
CA ASP A 25 -7.12 -13.00 6.68
C ASP A 25 -7.59 -11.74 5.96
N ARG A 26 -8.01 -10.73 6.72
CA ARG A 26 -8.41 -9.43 6.18
C ARG A 26 -7.23 -8.74 5.49
N ASP A 27 -6.07 -8.72 6.14
CA ASP A 27 -4.86 -8.10 5.57
C ASP A 27 -4.45 -8.81 4.28
N ARG A 28 -4.50 -10.14 4.27
CA ARG A 28 -4.16 -10.94 3.10
C ARG A 28 -5.11 -10.69 1.94
N ALA A 29 -6.42 -10.62 2.23
CA ALA A 29 -7.41 -10.33 1.21
C ALA A 29 -7.24 -8.94 0.62
N LEU A 30 -6.93 -7.93 1.45
CA LEU A 30 -6.64 -6.57 0.99
C LEU A 30 -5.39 -6.52 0.12
N CYS A 31 -4.30 -7.21 0.53
CA CYS A 31 -3.08 -7.25 -0.24
C CYS A 31 -3.28 -7.92 -1.61
N GLU A 32 -4.07 -8.98 -1.65
CA GLU A 32 -4.35 -9.69 -2.90
C GLU A 32 -5.11 -8.82 -3.89
N VAL A 33 -6.15 -8.13 -3.44
CA VAL A 33 -6.90 -7.20 -4.27
C VAL A 33 -6.01 -6.04 -4.72
N ALA A 34 -5.26 -5.44 -3.81
CA ALA A 34 -4.39 -4.32 -4.12
C ALA A 34 -3.33 -4.69 -5.16
N GLU A 35 -2.71 -5.85 -5.01
CA GLU A 35 -1.69 -6.33 -5.94
C GLU A 35 -2.27 -6.54 -7.34
N LYS A 36 -3.38 -7.26 -7.43
CA LYS A 36 -4.01 -7.54 -8.75
C LYS A 36 -4.54 -6.28 -9.40
N LEU A 37 -5.23 -5.42 -8.62
CA LEU A 37 -5.80 -4.17 -9.14
C LEU A 37 -4.69 -3.21 -9.60
N SER A 38 -3.53 -3.24 -8.97
CA SER A 38 -2.39 -2.41 -9.37
C SER A 38 -1.68 -2.96 -10.60
N ALA A 39 -1.46 -4.27 -10.66
CA ALA A 39 -0.68 -4.90 -11.73
C ALA A 39 -1.51 -5.19 -12.98
N THR A 40 -2.73 -5.69 -12.80
CA THR A 40 -3.58 -6.14 -13.93
C THR A 40 -5.03 -5.71 -13.74
N PRO A 41 -5.32 -4.39 -13.71
CA PRO A 41 -6.69 -3.91 -13.43
C PRO A 41 -7.72 -4.41 -14.44
N THR A 42 -7.33 -4.62 -15.68
CA THR A 42 -8.25 -5.10 -16.72
C THR A 42 -8.65 -6.57 -16.54
N ARG A 43 -7.96 -7.30 -15.67
CA ARG A 43 -8.26 -8.70 -15.37
C ARG A 43 -9.07 -8.89 -14.08
N MET A 44 -9.41 -7.80 -13.42
CA MET A 44 -10.25 -7.86 -12.22
C MET A 44 -11.66 -8.36 -12.58
N THR A 45 -12.16 -9.27 -11.74
CA THR A 45 -13.53 -9.80 -11.85
C THR A 45 -14.23 -9.68 -10.51
N GLN A 46 -15.52 -9.94 -10.48
CA GLN A 46 -16.27 -9.96 -9.23
C GLN A 46 -15.73 -11.00 -8.25
N GLU A 47 -15.20 -12.10 -8.75
CA GLU A 47 -14.64 -13.17 -7.92
C GLU A 47 -13.42 -12.69 -7.12
N ASP A 48 -12.67 -11.76 -7.66
CA ASP A 48 -11.50 -11.19 -6.96
C ASP A 48 -11.89 -10.46 -5.69
N TRP A 49 -13.12 -9.95 -5.61
CA TRP A 49 -13.63 -9.23 -4.45
C TRP A 49 -14.28 -10.16 -3.41
N MET A 50 -14.55 -11.41 -3.76
CA MET A 50 -15.27 -12.33 -2.88
C MET A 50 -14.60 -12.54 -1.52
N PRO A 51 -13.28 -12.67 -1.42
CA PRO A 51 -12.65 -12.80 -0.10
C PRO A 51 -12.96 -11.64 0.83
N LEU A 52 -12.97 -10.41 0.32
CA LEU A 52 -13.34 -9.23 1.10
C LEU A 52 -14.83 -9.23 1.46
N ARG A 53 -15.68 -9.62 0.52
CA ARG A 53 -17.12 -9.69 0.78
C ARG A 53 -17.45 -10.72 1.85
N ARG A 54 -16.76 -11.85 1.86
CA ARG A 54 -16.93 -12.87 2.91
C ARG A 54 -16.52 -12.36 4.29
N LEU A 55 -15.64 -11.37 4.33
CA LEU A 55 -15.21 -10.73 5.57
C LEU A 55 -16.10 -9.55 5.98
N GLY A 56 -17.17 -9.31 5.24
CA GLY A 56 -18.15 -8.28 5.57
C GLY A 56 -18.01 -6.96 4.81
N PHE A 57 -17.12 -6.90 3.83
CA PHE A 57 -16.98 -5.69 2.99
C PHE A 57 -18.19 -5.61 2.05
N ASP A 58 -18.98 -4.56 2.19
CA ASP A 58 -20.09 -4.27 1.29
C ASP A 58 -19.62 -3.52 0.06
N ASP A 59 -20.53 -3.13 -0.82
CA ASP A 59 -20.20 -2.43 -2.06
C ASP A 59 -19.44 -1.13 -1.79
N ARG A 60 -19.84 -0.38 -0.78
CA ARG A 60 -19.20 0.86 -0.42
C ARG A 60 -17.77 0.63 0.06
N ALA A 61 -17.55 -0.36 0.91
CA ALA A 61 -16.22 -0.68 1.41
C ALA A 61 -15.31 -1.15 0.27
N CYS A 62 -15.80 -1.96 -0.64
CA CYS A 62 -15.04 -2.37 -1.82
C CYS A 62 -14.69 -1.18 -2.71
N LEU A 63 -15.61 -0.24 -2.90
CA LEU A 63 -15.36 0.97 -3.67
C LEU A 63 -14.28 1.83 -3.00
N GLU A 64 -14.31 1.94 -1.68
CA GLU A 64 -13.28 2.68 -0.94
C GLU A 64 -11.90 2.05 -1.13
N VAL A 65 -11.80 0.71 -1.08
CA VAL A 65 -10.55 -0.01 -1.35
C VAL A 65 -10.05 0.32 -2.76
N ALA A 66 -10.92 0.25 -3.75
CA ALA A 66 -10.58 0.55 -5.14
C ALA A 66 -10.08 2.00 -5.30
N HIS A 67 -10.74 2.95 -4.63
CA HIS A 67 -10.34 4.36 -4.65
C HIS A 67 -8.95 4.55 -4.05
N ILE A 68 -8.68 3.95 -2.90
CA ILE A 68 -7.38 4.07 -2.23
C ILE A 68 -6.27 3.52 -3.12
N VAL A 69 -6.47 2.32 -3.67
CA VAL A 69 -5.51 1.70 -4.58
C VAL A 69 -5.30 2.57 -5.82
N GLY A 70 -6.39 3.08 -6.40
CA GLY A 70 -6.33 3.93 -7.59
C GLY A 70 -5.58 5.24 -7.35
N ILE A 71 -5.84 5.90 -6.22
CA ILE A 71 -5.16 7.14 -5.87
C ILE A 71 -3.66 6.92 -5.69
N PHE A 72 -3.26 5.89 -4.95
CA PHE A 72 -1.85 5.59 -4.75
C PHE A 72 -1.14 5.22 -6.04
N ASN A 73 -1.80 4.46 -6.92
CA ASN A 73 -1.23 4.13 -8.23
C ASN A 73 -1.07 5.38 -9.10
N HIS A 74 -2.04 6.28 -9.05
CA HIS A 74 -1.96 7.55 -9.78
C HIS A 74 -0.77 8.39 -9.30
N LEU A 75 -0.63 8.56 -7.99
CA LEU A 75 0.47 9.33 -7.40
C LEU A 75 1.82 8.69 -7.71
N THR A 76 1.91 7.37 -7.63
CA THR A 76 3.15 6.63 -7.94
C THR A 76 3.56 6.84 -9.40
N ARG A 77 2.60 6.78 -10.33
CA ARG A 77 2.87 7.00 -11.75
C ARG A 77 3.33 8.42 -12.03
N LEU A 78 2.75 9.41 -11.35
CA LEU A 78 3.20 10.79 -11.48
C LEU A 78 4.63 10.95 -10.96
N ALA A 79 4.92 10.38 -9.80
CA ALA A 79 6.25 10.44 -9.22
C ALA A 79 7.28 9.76 -10.14
N ASP A 80 6.99 8.55 -10.61
CA ASP A 80 7.88 7.81 -11.49
C ASP A 80 8.02 8.51 -12.85
N GLY A 81 6.91 8.99 -13.40
CA GLY A 81 6.91 9.64 -14.71
C GLY A 81 7.70 10.94 -14.76
N PHE A 82 7.76 11.66 -13.66
CA PHE A 82 8.53 12.90 -13.55
C PHE A 82 9.88 12.73 -12.84
N GLY A 83 10.22 11.48 -12.45
CA GLY A 83 11.47 11.22 -11.76
C GLY A 83 11.56 11.87 -10.39
N LEU A 84 10.41 12.03 -9.71
CA LEU A 84 10.38 12.67 -8.39
C LEU A 84 10.97 11.74 -7.34
N GLU A 85 11.73 12.33 -6.41
CA GLU A 85 12.30 11.60 -5.28
C GLU A 85 11.80 12.23 -3.97
N LEU A 86 11.78 11.41 -2.92
CA LEU A 86 11.49 11.92 -1.59
C LEU A 86 12.61 12.88 -1.17
N ASP A 87 12.24 14.02 -0.56
CA ASP A 87 13.23 14.89 0.05
C ASP A 87 13.90 14.16 1.23
N PRO A 88 15.10 14.62 1.67
CA PRO A 88 15.87 13.92 2.71
C PRO A 88 15.08 13.72 4.02
N ALA A 89 14.33 14.72 4.45
CA ALA A 89 13.58 14.63 5.70
C ALA A 89 12.43 13.62 5.59
N THR A 90 11.72 13.62 4.47
CA THR A 90 10.63 12.68 4.22
C THR A 90 11.17 11.25 4.09
N ARG A 91 12.29 11.08 3.41
CA ARG A 91 12.95 9.77 3.29
C ARG A 91 13.37 9.24 4.66
N GLU A 92 13.99 10.07 5.48
CA GLU A 92 14.39 9.70 6.82
C GLU A 92 13.17 9.33 7.67
N ALA A 93 12.10 10.11 7.61
CA ALA A 93 10.87 9.80 8.34
C ALA A 93 10.29 8.45 7.91
N ALA A 94 10.30 8.14 6.61
CA ALA A 94 9.82 6.86 6.09
C ALA A 94 10.68 5.69 6.54
N GLU A 95 12.01 5.86 6.54
CA GLU A 95 12.96 4.82 6.92
C GLU A 95 13.00 4.57 8.42
N THR A 96 12.93 5.64 9.22
CA THR A 96 13.02 5.57 10.68
C THR A 96 11.65 5.54 11.35
N GLN A 97 10.58 5.76 10.60
CA GLN A 97 9.20 5.84 11.09
C GLN A 97 9.02 6.97 12.13
N ARG A 98 9.84 7.99 12.03
CA ARG A 98 9.69 9.19 12.85
C ARG A 98 8.75 10.18 12.15
N PRO A 99 7.86 10.84 12.89
CA PRO A 99 7.03 11.88 12.30
C PRO A 99 7.90 13.05 11.81
N LEU A 100 7.48 13.69 10.73
CA LEU A 100 8.11 14.91 10.26
C LEU A 100 7.86 16.02 11.27
N ARG A 101 8.92 16.78 11.56
CA ARG A 101 8.82 17.95 12.44
C ARG A 101 8.76 19.21 11.58
N ARG A 102 8.10 20.23 12.10
CA ARG A 102 8.09 21.53 11.47
C ARG A 102 9.54 22.06 11.40
N GLY A 103 10.01 22.39 10.23
CA GLY A 103 11.38 22.84 10.02
C GLY A 103 12.32 21.79 9.43
N ASP A 104 11.92 20.51 9.41
CA ASP A 104 12.71 19.45 8.79
C ASP A 104 12.57 19.43 7.27
N ARG A 105 11.63 20.20 6.73
CA ARG A 105 11.43 20.29 5.30
C ARG A 105 12.47 21.22 4.68
N PRO A 106 13.07 20.83 3.53
CA PRO A 106 13.95 21.75 2.82
C PRO A 106 13.14 22.97 2.38
N GLU A 107 13.78 24.12 2.41
CA GLU A 107 13.17 25.36 1.92
C GLU A 107 12.89 25.22 0.42
N ALA A 108 11.74 25.72 -0.01
CA ALA A 108 11.42 25.77 -1.43
C ALA A 108 12.42 26.69 -2.15
N PRO A 109 12.92 26.27 -3.33
CA PRO A 109 13.83 27.11 -4.11
C PRO A 109 13.17 28.41 -4.56
#